data_55a401316aa9ccee70e4b3e036082cca
#
_entry.id   55a401316aa9ccee70e4b3e036082cca
#
_cell.length_a   1.000
_cell.length_b   1.000
_cell.length_c   1.000
_cell.angle_alpha   90.00
_cell.angle_beta   90.00
_cell.angle_gamma   90.00
#
_symmetry.space_group_name_H-M   'P 1'
#
loop_
_entity.id
_entity.type
_entity.pdbx_description
1 polymer ?
#
loop_
_entity_poly.entity_id
_entity_poly.type
_entity_poly.pdbx_seq_one_letter_code
_entity_poly.pdbx_strand_id
1 'polypeptide(L)'
;MASGPAGTAKVVAIDLDNGFVDLDIRSETADAANPTSVFEQEFFSKAQFEDALIEFAQLVNAEDFSTHQAAHDILGLLAPRFTGDFDLLKISESLVVSPTEIADAIHHLDNSYLVIQGPPGTGKTYSSANAILELVKRGHRIGITANTHAAAH
;
A
#
# COMPACT_ATOMS: atom_id res chain seq x y z
N MET A 1 -30.33 7.89 -13.35
CA MET A 1 -30.69 7.29 -12.05
C MET A 1 -30.26 8.24 -10.97
N ALA A 2 -31.20 8.84 -10.23
CA ALA A 2 -30.84 9.74 -9.12
C ALA A 2 -30.40 8.88 -7.95
N SER A 3 -29.13 9.00 -7.55
CA SER A 3 -28.66 8.48 -6.29
C SER A 3 -29.32 9.28 -5.17
N GLY A 4 -30.19 8.64 -4.37
CA GLY A 4 -30.71 9.24 -3.15
C GLY A 4 -29.56 9.56 -2.18
N PRO A 5 -29.81 10.38 -1.15
CA PRO A 5 -28.79 10.74 -0.18
C PRO A 5 -28.27 9.48 0.52
N ALA A 6 -26.98 9.21 0.38
CA ALA A 6 -26.32 8.14 1.09
C ALA A 6 -26.28 8.50 2.57
N GLY A 7 -26.98 7.73 3.42
CA GLY A 7 -26.90 7.84 4.86
C GLY A 7 -25.86 6.89 5.44
N THR A 8 -25.29 7.23 6.60
CA THR A 8 -24.43 6.32 7.36
C THR A 8 -25.23 5.68 8.48
N ALA A 9 -25.07 4.37 8.64
CA ALA A 9 -25.67 3.59 9.72
C ALA A 9 -24.61 2.74 10.41
N LYS A 10 -24.80 2.48 11.70
CA LYS A 10 -23.98 1.54 12.45
C LYS A 10 -24.73 0.22 12.58
N VAL A 11 -24.10 -0.88 12.24
CA VAL A 11 -24.66 -2.20 12.52
C VAL A 11 -24.62 -2.44 14.03
N VAL A 12 -25.78 -2.69 14.64
CA VAL A 12 -25.94 -2.97 16.07
C VAL A 12 -25.99 -4.45 16.33
N ALA A 13 -26.72 -5.20 15.52
CA ALA A 13 -26.82 -6.65 15.62
C ALA A 13 -27.06 -7.28 14.24
N ILE A 14 -26.63 -8.54 14.10
CA ILE A 14 -26.89 -9.38 12.94
C ILE A 14 -27.48 -10.69 13.44
N ASP A 15 -28.67 -11.03 12.96
CA ASP A 15 -29.32 -12.31 13.20
C ASP A 15 -29.37 -13.10 11.87
N LEU A 16 -28.43 -14.02 11.71
CA LEU A 16 -28.29 -14.81 10.49
C LEU A 16 -29.39 -15.86 10.36
N ASP A 17 -29.94 -16.34 11.50
CA ASP A 17 -30.96 -17.40 11.51
C ASP A 17 -32.31 -16.86 11.00
N ASN A 18 -32.64 -15.63 11.34
CA ASN A 18 -33.88 -14.96 10.93
C ASN A 18 -33.68 -13.98 9.76
N GLY A 19 -32.45 -13.75 9.34
CA GLY A 19 -32.13 -12.86 8.21
C GLY A 19 -32.33 -11.38 8.51
N PHE A 20 -32.09 -10.92 9.75
CA PHE A 20 -32.21 -9.52 10.16
C PHE A 20 -30.86 -8.87 10.40
N VAL A 21 -30.81 -7.58 10.09
CA VAL A 21 -29.71 -6.68 10.46
C VAL A 21 -30.31 -5.46 11.14
N ASP A 22 -29.94 -5.23 12.39
CA ASP A 22 -30.33 -4.02 13.12
C ASP A 22 -29.33 -2.91 12.85
N LEU A 23 -29.85 -1.76 12.38
CA LEU A 23 -29.09 -0.60 12.05
C LEU A 23 -29.46 0.58 12.94
N ASP A 24 -28.47 1.21 13.56
CA ASP A 24 -28.60 2.53 14.17
C ASP A 24 -28.36 3.61 13.12
N ILE A 25 -29.43 4.27 12.69
CA ILE A 25 -29.42 5.30 11.66
C ILE A 25 -29.52 6.66 12.34
N ARG A 26 -28.61 7.59 12.01
CA ARG A 26 -28.69 8.97 12.52
C ARG A 26 -29.99 9.63 12.05
N SER A 27 -30.60 10.45 12.91
CA SER A 27 -31.91 11.11 12.66
C SER A 27 -31.97 11.92 11.37
N GLU A 28 -30.86 12.47 10.93
CA GLU A 28 -30.78 13.22 9.65
C GLU A 28 -30.97 12.33 8.42
N THR A 29 -30.81 11.02 8.57
CA THR A 29 -30.98 10.04 7.48
C THR A 29 -32.24 9.17 7.69
N ALA A 30 -32.98 9.35 8.78
CA ALA A 30 -34.18 8.57 9.10
C ALA A 30 -35.35 8.79 8.10
N ASP A 31 -35.38 9.95 7.41
CA ASP A 31 -36.32 10.21 6.33
C ASP A 31 -35.92 9.55 4.99
N ALA A 32 -34.71 9.03 4.89
CA ALA A 32 -34.35 8.18 3.77
C ALA A 32 -35.09 6.85 3.94
N ALA A 33 -35.99 6.57 3.03
CA ALA A 33 -36.77 5.31 2.96
C ALA A 33 -35.87 4.11 3.26
N ASN A 34 -36.46 3.08 3.88
CA ASN A 34 -35.78 1.83 4.22
C ASN A 34 -34.68 1.48 3.21
N PRO A 35 -33.41 1.34 3.65
CA PRO A 35 -32.32 1.10 2.74
C PRO A 35 -32.56 -0.21 2.00
N THR A 36 -32.46 -0.18 0.69
CA THR A 36 -32.59 -1.37 -0.16
C THR A 36 -31.30 -2.20 -0.20
N SER A 37 -30.21 -1.59 0.24
CA SER A 37 -28.88 -2.26 0.34
C SER A 37 -28.03 -1.55 1.38
N VAL A 38 -27.18 -2.32 2.06
CA VAL A 38 -26.18 -1.86 3.01
C VAL A 38 -24.84 -2.44 2.57
N PHE A 39 -23.80 -1.63 2.57
CA PHE A 39 -22.43 -2.07 2.31
C PHE A 39 -21.49 -1.46 3.34
N GLU A 40 -20.46 -2.21 3.68
CA GLU A 40 -19.42 -1.75 4.59
C GLU A 40 -18.62 -0.63 3.93
N GLN A 41 -18.47 0.47 4.64
CA GLN A 41 -17.62 1.57 4.22
C GLN A 41 -16.64 1.89 5.34
N GLU A 42 -15.38 1.58 5.11
CA GLU A 42 -14.29 2.01 5.99
C GLU A 42 -13.92 3.46 5.65
N PHE A 43 -14.06 4.35 6.62
CA PHE A 43 -13.58 5.73 6.52
C PHE A 43 -12.16 5.80 7.05
N PHE A 44 -11.19 5.84 6.15
CA PHE A 44 -9.84 6.21 6.53
C PHE A 44 -9.72 7.73 6.52
N SER A 45 -9.16 8.29 7.60
CA SER A 45 -8.79 9.70 7.61
C SER A 45 -7.73 9.94 6.54
N LYS A 46 -8.01 10.77 5.56
CA LYS A 46 -7.08 11.13 4.49
C LYS A 46 -6.09 12.22 4.91
N ALA A 47 -6.33 12.88 6.05
CA ALA A 47 -5.53 14.03 6.49
C ALA A 47 -4.03 13.72 6.54
N GLN A 48 -3.64 12.58 7.09
CA GLN A 48 -2.23 12.19 7.16
C GLN A 48 -1.59 11.99 5.77
N PHE A 49 -2.34 11.48 4.80
CA PHE A 49 -1.85 11.33 3.42
C PHE A 49 -1.75 12.70 2.73
N GLU A 50 -2.72 13.58 2.96
CA GLU A 50 -2.73 14.95 2.42
C GLU A 50 -1.55 15.75 2.99
N ASP A 51 -1.31 15.69 4.29
CA ASP A 51 -0.18 16.34 4.96
C ASP A 51 1.16 15.83 4.40
N ALA A 52 1.35 14.52 4.26
CA ALA A 52 2.56 13.94 3.71
C ALA A 52 2.80 14.35 2.24
N LEU A 53 1.74 14.45 1.43
CA LEU A 53 1.84 14.91 0.04
C LEU A 53 2.19 16.41 -0.03
N ILE A 54 1.64 17.24 0.86
CA ILE A 54 1.96 18.66 0.94
C ILE A 54 3.42 18.84 1.36
N GLU A 55 3.87 18.11 2.38
CA GLU A 55 5.27 18.13 2.83
C GLU A 55 6.21 17.76 1.67
N PHE A 56 5.92 16.67 0.97
CA PHE A 56 6.72 16.25 -0.17
C PHE A 56 6.73 17.30 -1.30
N ALA A 57 5.58 17.92 -1.61
CA ALA A 57 5.50 18.97 -2.62
C ALA A 57 6.32 20.22 -2.23
N GLN A 58 6.38 20.55 -0.94
CA GLN A 58 7.23 21.65 -0.45
C GLN A 58 8.71 21.34 -0.63
N LEU A 59 9.14 20.10 -0.34
CA LEU A 59 10.52 19.66 -0.56
C LEU A 59 10.90 19.71 -2.04
N VAL A 60 10.02 19.23 -2.93
CA VAL A 60 10.23 19.32 -4.39
C VAL A 60 10.38 20.76 -4.84
N ASN A 61 9.53 21.68 -4.34
CA ASN A 61 9.61 23.09 -4.68
C ASN A 61 10.89 23.77 -4.14
N ALA A 62 11.42 23.27 -3.03
CA ALA A 62 12.67 23.75 -2.42
C ALA A 62 13.93 23.07 -3.02
N GLU A 63 13.76 22.13 -3.95
CA GLU A 63 14.82 21.27 -4.50
C GLU A 63 15.59 20.50 -3.40
N ASP A 64 14.94 20.22 -2.26
CA ASP A 64 15.51 19.46 -1.15
C ASP A 64 15.00 18.00 -1.19
N PHE A 65 15.86 17.11 -1.64
CA PHE A 65 15.56 15.66 -1.74
C PHE A 65 16.30 14.84 -0.68
N SER A 66 16.90 15.47 0.31
CA SER A 66 17.74 14.81 1.31
C SER A 66 16.99 13.77 2.16
N THR A 67 15.70 13.97 2.40
CA THR A 67 14.88 13.11 3.27
C THR A 67 13.97 12.15 2.52
N HIS A 68 13.56 12.47 1.29
CA HIS A 68 12.55 11.73 0.51
C HIS A 68 13.08 11.31 -0.87
N GLN A 69 14.36 10.99 -0.94
CA GLN A 69 15.05 10.70 -2.18
C GLN A 69 14.39 9.58 -3.01
N ALA A 70 13.98 8.47 -2.37
CA ALA A 70 13.31 7.37 -3.06
C ALA A 70 11.96 7.78 -3.68
N ALA A 71 11.19 8.64 -3.00
CA ALA A 71 9.93 9.16 -3.53
C ALA A 71 10.15 10.07 -4.73
N HIS A 72 11.18 10.95 -4.67
CA HIS A 72 11.59 11.76 -5.79
C HIS A 72 12.03 10.91 -6.99
N ASP A 73 12.84 9.88 -6.76
CA ASP A 73 13.32 8.99 -7.81
C ASP A 73 12.16 8.26 -8.52
N ILE A 74 11.17 7.77 -7.75
CA ILE A 74 9.97 7.11 -8.31
C ILE A 74 9.18 8.08 -9.19
N LEU A 75 8.92 9.30 -8.71
CA LEU A 75 8.14 10.28 -9.45
C LEU A 75 8.89 10.83 -10.67
N GLY A 76 10.20 10.97 -10.56
CA GLY A 76 11.07 11.38 -11.66
C GLY A 76 11.40 10.26 -12.65
N LEU A 77 10.93 9.03 -12.40
CA LEU A 77 11.27 7.83 -13.18
C LEU A 77 12.80 7.64 -13.31
N LEU A 78 13.55 8.04 -12.27
CA LEU A 78 14.99 7.92 -12.24
C LEU A 78 15.39 6.46 -12.02
N ALA A 79 16.54 6.06 -12.58
CA ALA A 79 17.05 4.72 -12.35
C ALA A 79 17.38 4.51 -10.86
N PRO A 80 17.13 3.31 -10.30
CA PRO A 80 17.51 3.02 -8.93
C PRO A 80 19.02 3.12 -8.73
N ARG A 81 19.43 3.65 -7.56
CA ARG A 81 20.84 3.78 -7.19
C ARG A 81 21.25 2.67 -6.23
N PHE A 82 22.47 2.22 -6.38
CA PHE A 82 23.05 1.18 -5.54
C PHE A 82 24.39 1.61 -4.99
N THR A 83 24.72 1.12 -3.79
CA THR A 83 26.04 1.31 -3.17
C THR A 83 27.05 0.31 -3.71
N GLY A 84 28.32 0.70 -3.79
CA GLY A 84 29.40 -0.16 -4.26
C GLY A 84 29.30 -0.51 -5.74
N ASP A 85 29.87 -1.64 -6.10
CA ASP A 85 29.89 -2.16 -7.49
C ASP A 85 28.69 -3.10 -7.78
N PHE A 86 27.54 -2.87 -7.13
CA PHE A 86 26.37 -3.72 -7.33
C PHE A 86 25.77 -3.50 -8.73
N ASP A 87 25.67 -4.59 -9.48
CA ASP A 87 25.17 -4.58 -10.85
C ASP A 87 23.80 -5.28 -10.94
N LEU A 88 22.75 -4.47 -11.04
CA LEU A 88 21.37 -4.96 -11.17
C LEU A 88 21.16 -5.74 -12.48
N LEU A 89 21.93 -5.46 -13.55
CA LEU A 89 21.78 -6.12 -14.84
C LEU A 89 22.03 -7.63 -14.71
N LYS A 90 22.97 -8.05 -13.88
CA LYS A 90 23.26 -9.48 -13.63
C LYS A 90 22.05 -10.24 -13.07
N ILE A 91 21.19 -9.56 -12.29
CA ILE A 91 19.96 -10.14 -11.76
C ILE A 91 18.83 -10.08 -12.78
N SER A 92 18.72 -8.98 -13.53
CA SER A 92 17.65 -8.77 -14.50
C SER A 92 17.73 -9.69 -15.72
N GLU A 93 18.89 -10.21 -16.05
CA GLU A 93 19.11 -11.19 -17.13
C GLU A 93 18.68 -12.61 -16.73
N SER A 94 18.43 -12.86 -15.44
CA SER A 94 17.97 -14.14 -14.95
C SER A 94 16.49 -14.38 -15.29
N LEU A 95 16.15 -15.54 -15.83
CA LEU A 95 14.75 -15.93 -16.10
C LEU A 95 13.94 -16.10 -14.81
N VAL A 96 14.61 -16.39 -13.69
CA VAL A 96 14.01 -16.54 -12.37
C VAL A 96 14.91 -15.87 -11.35
N VAL A 97 14.39 -14.84 -10.70
CA VAL A 97 15.11 -14.13 -9.62
C VAL A 97 14.77 -14.77 -8.30
N SER A 98 15.79 -15.18 -7.56
CA SER A 98 15.63 -15.80 -6.23
C SER A 98 15.32 -14.75 -5.15
N PRO A 99 14.66 -15.13 -4.03
CA PRO A 99 14.47 -14.21 -2.90
C PRO A 99 15.76 -13.63 -2.33
N THR A 100 16.86 -14.38 -2.38
CA THR A 100 18.17 -13.93 -1.89
C THR A 100 18.73 -12.83 -2.79
N GLU A 101 18.63 -12.98 -4.11
CA GLU A 101 19.05 -11.94 -5.06
C GLU A 101 18.23 -10.66 -4.92
N ILE A 102 16.92 -10.78 -4.64
CA ILE A 102 16.05 -9.63 -4.33
C ILE A 102 16.54 -8.94 -3.05
N ALA A 103 16.82 -9.72 -1.99
CA ALA A 103 17.33 -9.19 -0.73
C ALA A 103 18.70 -8.52 -0.91
N ASP A 104 19.57 -9.08 -1.73
CA ASP A 104 20.88 -8.49 -2.06
C ASP A 104 20.71 -7.16 -2.77
N ALA A 105 19.83 -7.08 -3.77
CA ALA A 105 19.54 -5.84 -4.47
C ALA A 105 19.02 -4.76 -3.51
N ILE A 106 18.06 -5.12 -2.63
CA ILE A 106 17.50 -4.18 -1.64
C ILE A 106 18.56 -3.74 -0.63
N HIS A 107 19.44 -4.65 -0.19
CA HIS A 107 20.51 -4.34 0.75
C HIS A 107 21.50 -3.29 0.20
N HIS A 108 21.71 -3.29 -1.11
CA HIS A 108 22.61 -2.35 -1.78
C HIS A 108 21.93 -1.07 -2.27
N LEU A 109 20.63 -0.89 -2.07
CA LEU A 109 19.96 0.36 -2.43
C LEU A 109 20.54 1.55 -1.65
N ASP A 110 20.85 2.63 -2.37
CA ASP A 110 21.30 3.89 -1.80
C ASP A 110 20.18 4.91 -1.75
N ASN A 111 19.41 4.91 -0.65
CA ASN A 111 18.23 5.78 -0.45
C ASN A 111 17.34 5.85 -1.70
N SER A 112 17.12 4.73 -2.36
CA SER A 112 16.43 4.61 -3.64
C SER A 112 15.34 3.54 -3.57
N TYR A 113 14.83 3.10 -4.69
CA TYR A 113 13.74 2.14 -4.79
C TYR A 113 14.06 0.99 -5.73
N LEU A 114 13.32 -0.11 -5.59
CA LEU A 114 13.37 -1.25 -6.50
C LEU A 114 11.95 -1.67 -6.87
N VAL A 115 11.64 -1.74 -8.16
CA VAL A 115 10.35 -2.23 -8.66
C VAL A 115 10.44 -3.72 -8.95
N ILE A 116 9.55 -4.50 -8.32
CA ILE A 116 9.41 -5.93 -8.60
C ILE A 116 8.11 -6.14 -9.38
N GLN A 117 8.25 -6.43 -10.66
CA GLN A 117 7.12 -6.63 -11.56
C GLN A 117 6.98 -8.11 -11.96
N GLY A 118 5.76 -8.54 -12.14
CA GLY A 118 5.46 -9.87 -12.67
C GLY A 118 3.95 -10.07 -12.84
N PRO A 119 3.51 -10.93 -13.77
CA PRO A 119 2.10 -11.27 -13.94
C PRO A 119 1.45 -11.84 -12.68
N PRO A 120 0.11 -11.88 -12.58
CA PRO A 120 -0.56 -12.64 -11.53
C PRO A 120 -0.11 -14.10 -11.49
N GLY A 121 0.05 -14.65 -10.28
CA GLY A 121 0.43 -16.06 -10.11
C GLY A 121 1.93 -16.38 -10.23
N THR A 122 2.80 -15.42 -10.52
CA THR A 122 4.26 -15.65 -10.65
C THR A 122 5.02 -15.76 -9.34
N GLY A 123 4.33 -15.81 -8.19
CA GLY A 123 4.97 -15.96 -6.88
C GLY A 123 5.59 -14.69 -6.30
N LYS A 124 5.21 -13.49 -6.78
CA LYS A 124 5.75 -12.22 -6.25
C LYS A 124 5.64 -12.12 -4.73
N THR A 125 4.46 -12.40 -4.17
CA THR A 125 4.23 -12.36 -2.73
C THR A 125 5.15 -13.33 -1.98
N TYR A 126 5.30 -14.56 -2.50
CA TYR A 126 6.20 -15.55 -1.93
C TYR A 126 7.67 -15.08 -1.95
N SER A 127 8.13 -14.59 -3.10
CA SER A 127 9.50 -14.10 -3.25
C SER A 127 9.76 -12.88 -2.37
N SER A 128 8.80 -11.93 -2.30
CA SER A 128 8.91 -10.75 -1.43
C SER A 128 8.94 -11.12 0.04
N ALA A 129 8.08 -12.05 0.51
CA ALA A 129 8.07 -12.49 1.89
C ALA A 129 9.40 -13.14 2.30
N ASN A 130 9.97 -13.98 1.44
CA ASN A 130 11.26 -14.60 1.71
C ASN A 130 12.42 -13.60 1.65
N ALA A 131 12.39 -12.62 0.75
CA ALA A 131 13.37 -11.53 0.71
C ALA A 131 13.30 -10.67 1.98
N ILE A 132 12.10 -10.37 2.49
CA ILE A 132 11.89 -9.67 3.76
C ILE A 132 12.51 -10.46 4.91
N LEU A 133 12.27 -11.77 4.99
CA LEU A 133 12.88 -12.62 6.03
C LEU A 133 14.41 -12.57 5.99
N GLU A 134 15.00 -12.57 4.79
CA GLU A 134 16.44 -12.46 4.60
C GLU A 134 16.98 -11.11 5.07
N LEU A 135 16.28 -10.01 4.73
CA LEU A 135 16.64 -8.67 5.16
C LEU A 135 16.53 -8.49 6.69
N VAL A 136 15.48 -9.05 7.30
CA VAL A 136 15.33 -9.03 8.78
C VAL A 136 16.48 -9.79 9.46
N LYS A 137 16.90 -10.95 8.94
CA LYS A 137 18.08 -11.68 9.44
C LYS A 137 19.37 -10.86 9.35
N ARG A 138 19.48 -9.98 8.35
CA ARG A 138 20.59 -9.03 8.18
C ARG A 138 20.48 -7.78 9.07
N GLY A 139 19.44 -7.69 9.90
CA GLY A 139 19.23 -6.59 10.85
C GLY A 139 18.46 -5.38 10.30
N HIS A 140 17.88 -5.49 9.10
CA HIS A 140 17.02 -4.41 8.56
C HIS A 140 15.69 -4.33 9.30
N ARG A 141 15.18 -3.10 9.45
CA ARG A 141 13.82 -2.84 9.91
C ARG A 141 12.94 -2.63 8.69
N ILE A 142 11.87 -3.42 8.58
CA ILE A 142 11.00 -3.46 7.41
C ILE A 142 9.62 -2.94 7.79
N GLY A 143 9.10 -1.98 7.02
CA GLY A 143 7.71 -1.56 7.04
C GLY A 143 6.97 -2.17 5.84
N ILE A 144 5.77 -2.71 6.06
CA ILE A 144 4.92 -3.27 5.01
C ILE A 144 3.65 -2.43 4.94
N THR A 145 3.29 -2.01 3.74
CA THR A 145 2.02 -1.32 3.48
C THR A 145 1.32 -1.95 2.28
N ALA A 146 0.00 -1.94 2.28
CA ALA A 146 -0.81 -2.46 1.19
C ALA A 146 -2.13 -1.69 1.09
N ASN A 147 -2.75 -1.70 -0.09
CA ASN A 147 -4.04 -1.05 -0.33
C ASN A 147 -5.22 -1.80 0.29
N THR A 148 -5.03 -3.05 0.69
CA THR A 148 -6.05 -3.88 1.35
C THR A 148 -5.39 -4.71 2.46
N HIS A 149 -6.16 -5.02 3.52
CA HIS A 149 -5.68 -5.90 4.59
C HIS A 149 -5.30 -7.29 4.07
N ALA A 150 -6.04 -7.83 3.11
CA ALA A 150 -5.75 -9.14 2.51
C ALA A 150 -4.41 -9.19 1.76
N ALA A 151 -3.89 -8.06 1.30
CA ALA A 151 -2.61 -8.00 0.60
C ALA A 151 -1.41 -7.84 1.55
N ALA A 152 -1.64 -7.52 2.84
CA ALA A 152 -0.60 -7.37 3.86
C ALA A 152 -0.38 -8.65 4.70
N HIS A 153 -1.27 -9.65 4.57
CA HIS A 153 -1.20 -10.97 5.19
C HIS A 153 -0.75 -12.02 4.17
#